data_07f42795b6de40feab4f3f79d1fa9d4d
#
_entry.id   07f42795b6de40feab4f3f79d1fa9d4d
#
_cell.length_a   1.000
_cell.length_b   1.000
_cell.length_c   1.000
_cell.angle_alpha   90.00
_cell.angle_beta   90.00
_cell.angle_gamma   90.00
#
_symmetry.space_group_name_H-M   'P 1'
#
loop_
_entity.id
_entity.type
_entity.pdbx_description
1 polymer ?
#
loop_
_entity_poly.entity_id
_entity_poly.type
_entity_poly.pdbx_seq_one_letter_code
_entity_poly.pdbx_strand_id
1 'polypeptide(L)' 'MPRFSREQLIVVLVLAGIVLALALWRGCFGVN' A
#
# COMPACT_ATOMS: atom_id res chain seq x y z
N MET A 1 8.53 21.22 7.17
CA MET A 1 7.79 20.03 7.09
C MET A 1 6.67 20.13 6.13
N PRO A 2 6.61 19.21 5.21
CA PRO A 2 5.55 19.27 4.23
C PRO A 2 4.23 18.95 4.88
N ARG A 3 3.22 19.63 4.44
CA ARG A 3 1.92 19.39 4.97
C ARG A 3 1.18 18.45 4.04
N PHE A 4 0.77 17.31 4.49
CA PHE A 4 0.05 16.38 3.67
C PHE A 4 -1.41 16.73 3.68
N SER A 5 -2.00 16.86 2.52
CA SER A 5 -3.42 17.11 2.51
C SER A 5 -4.15 15.80 2.71
N ARG A 6 -5.43 15.90 2.94
CA ARG A 6 -6.22 14.73 3.17
C ARG A 6 -6.17 13.81 1.98
N GLU A 7 -6.22 14.37 0.81
CA GLU A 7 -6.20 13.57 -0.39
C GLU A 7 -4.93 12.78 -0.49
N GLN A 8 -3.83 13.41 -0.16
CA GLN A 8 -2.56 12.73 -0.23
C GLN A 8 -2.51 11.58 0.74
N LEU A 9 -3.06 11.78 1.91
CA LEU A 9 -3.07 10.72 2.90
C LEU A 9 -3.86 9.52 2.38
N ILE A 10 -4.98 9.79 1.76
CA ILE A 10 -5.81 8.72 1.24
C ILE A 10 -5.08 7.97 0.14
N VAL A 11 -4.45 8.71 -0.75
CA VAL A 11 -3.75 8.09 -1.87
C VAL A 11 -2.62 7.20 -1.34
N VAL A 12 -1.86 7.71 -0.39
CA VAL A 12 -0.75 6.96 0.15
C VAL A 12 -1.26 5.70 0.84
N LEU A 13 -2.35 5.84 1.58
CA LEU A 13 -2.91 4.71 2.28
C LEU A 13 -3.37 3.64 1.30
N VAL A 14 -4.05 4.08 0.25
CA VAL A 14 -4.56 3.14 -0.73
C VAL A 14 -3.42 2.43 -1.42
N LEU A 15 -2.41 3.20 -1.81
CA LEU A 15 -1.27 2.61 -2.49
C LEU A 15 -0.56 1.61 -1.59
N ALA A 16 -0.35 1.99 -0.36
CA ALA A 16 0.32 1.10 0.58
C ALA A 16 -0.48 -0.17 0.78
N GLY A 17 -1.79 -0.02 0.87
CA GLY A 17 -2.65 -1.17 1.05
C GLY A 17 -2.57 -2.12 -0.13
N ILE A 18 -2.56 -1.57 -1.33
CA ILE A 18 -2.50 -2.39 -2.51
C ILE A 18 -1.17 -3.14 -2.56
N VAL A 19 -0.09 -2.43 -2.30
CA VAL A 19 1.22 -3.05 -2.33
C VAL A 19 1.30 -4.16 -1.30
N LEU A 20 0.79 -3.89 -0.11
CA LEU A 20 0.81 -4.89 0.95
C LEU A 20 -0.02 -6.11 0.56
N ALA A 21 -1.18 -5.86 0.01
CA ALA A 21 -2.06 -6.96 -0.39
C ALA A 21 -1.38 -7.83 -1.44
N LEU A 22 -0.75 -7.18 -2.40
CA LEU A 22 -0.07 -7.92 -3.45
C LEU A 22 1.08 -8.73 -2.86
N ALA A 23 1.81 -8.11 -1.97
CA ALA A 23 2.96 -8.80 -1.36
C ALA A 23 2.49 -10.01 -0.58
N LEU A 24 1.43 -9.84 0.18
CA LEU A 24 0.91 -10.95 0.95
C LEU A 24 0.38 -12.04 0.03
N TRP A 25 -0.27 -11.63 -1.02
CA TRP A 25 -0.82 -12.60 -1.95
C TRP A 25 0.30 -13.43 -2.54
N ARG A 26 1.35 -12.76 -2.96
CA ARG A 26 2.46 -13.48 -3.54
C ARG A 26 3.13 -14.35 -2.51
N GLY A 27 3.31 -13.82 -1.34
CA GLY A 27 3.95 -14.57 -0.29
C GLY A 27 3.13 -15.78 0.09
N CYS A 28 1.83 -15.64 0.03
CA CYS A 28 0.98 -16.74 0.42
C CYS A 28 0.97 -17.82 -0.64
N PHE A 29 0.75 -17.40 -1.88
CA PHE A 29 0.71 -18.33 -2.94
C PHE A 29 2.05 -18.67 -3.44
N GLY A 30 2.87 -17.92 -3.31
CA GLY A 30 4.08 -17.97 -3.80
C GLY A 30 4.96 -18.82 -3.50
N VAL A 31 5.27 -19.11 -3.64
CA VAL A 31 6.01 -19.86 -3.50
C VAL A 31 7.14 -19.72 -3.83
N ASN A 32 7.76 -19.68 -3.94
CA ASN A 32 8.88 -19.59 -4.36
C ASN A 32 9.34 -19.37 -4.66
#